data_88ce3e709a7c7bbd30b61a87ffb1a70f
#
_entry.id   88ce3e709a7c7bbd30b61a87ffb1a70f
#
_cell.length_a   1.000
_cell.length_b   1.000
_cell.length_c   1.000
_cell.angle_alpha   90.00
_cell.angle_beta   90.00
_cell.angle_gamma   90.00
#
_symmetry.space_group_name_H-M   'P 1'
#
loop_
_entity.id
_entity.type
_entity.pdbx_description
1 polymer ?
#
loop_
_entity_poly.entity_id
_entity_poly.type
_entity_poly.pdbx_seq_one_letter_code
_entity_poly.pdbx_strand_id
1 'polypeptide(L)'
;SITDTVAKRIFYTALYHAFIQPAMFNDCNKEYRGTDKNVYGDPGFTNYTVFSLWDTYRAAHPLYTLVQPERVPDFINSMLAIYEQQGRLPVWHLYGSDTNEMIGIQSVPVIADAILKNMKGFNYERAYQAMKASMMSDYKGLSYVTKLEYIPADKEKESVAKGLEYA
;
A
#
# COMPACT_ATOMS: atom_id res chain seq x y z
N SER A 1 17.20 -25.71 -9.07
CA SER A 1 18.11 -24.79 -9.79
C SER A 1 17.65 -24.61 -11.23
N ILE A 2 17.67 -23.40 -11.76
CA ILE A 2 17.36 -23.12 -13.15
C ILE A 2 18.61 -23.43 -13.97
N THR A 3 18.55 -24.46 -14.83
CA THR A 3 19.68 -24.89 -15.66
C THR A 3 19.74 -24.15 -16.99
N ASP A 4 18.59 -23.74 -17.53
CA ASP A 4 18.50 -22.94 -18.75
C ASP A 4 18.98 -21.50 -18.49
N THR A 5 20.02 -21.08 -19.23
CA THR A 5 20.61 -19.74 -19.10
C THR A 5 19.65 -18.62 -19.51
N VAL A 6 18.79 -18.85 -20.50
CA VAL A 6 17.79 -17.86 -20.96
C VAL A 6 16.72 -17.69 -19.89
N ALA A 7 16.16 -18.78 -19.39
CA ALA A 7 15.17 -18.76 -18.32
C ALA A 7 15.73 -18.11 -17.03
N LYS A 8 16.99 -18.42 -16.69
CA LYS A 8 17.68 -17.80 -15.57
C LYS A 8 17.79 -16.26 -15.72
N ARG A 9 18.16 -15.79 -16.91
CA ARG A 9 18.26 -14.34 -17.19
C ARG A 9 16.89 -13.69 -17.06
N ILE A 10 15.85 -14.26 -17.66
CA ILE A 10 14.49 -13.75 -17.58
C ILE A 10 14.03 -13.64 -16.10
N PHE A 11 14.24 -14.72 -15.33
CA PHE A 11 13.85 -14.75 -13.91
C PHE A 11 14.53 -13.65 -13.10
N TYR A 12 15.85 -13.53 -13.19
CA TYR A 12 16.56 -12.51 -12.39
C TYR A 12 16.31 -11.09 -12.87
N THR A 13 16.07 -10.88 -14.17
CA THR A 13 15.65 -9.57 -14.68
C THR A 13 14.27 -9.18 -14.17
N ALA A 14 13.31 -10.12 -14.17
CA ALA A 14 11.98 -9.89 -13.62
C ALA A 14 12.03 -9.60 -12.10
N LEU A 15 12.84 -10.37 -11.37
CA LEU A 15 13.03 -10.17 -9.95
C LEU A 15 13.67 -8.81 -9.64
N TYR A 16 14.68 -8.39 -10.41
CA TYR A 16 15.27 -7.06 -10.29
C TYR A 16 14.21 -5.96 -10.49
N HIS A 17 13.39 -6.06 -11.54
CA HIS A 17 12.32 -5.08 -11.77
C HIS A 17 11.29 -5.05 -10.64
N ALA A 18 10.94 -6.20 -10.05
CA ALA A 18 10.03 -6.27 -8.92
C ALA A 18 10.56 -5.53 -7.67
N PHE A 19 11.89 -5.37 -7.55
CA PHE A 19 12.51 -4.70 -6.40
C PHE A 19 12.93 -3.24 -6.63
N ILE A 20 12.62 -2.67 -7.79
CA ILE A 20 12.87 -1.23 -8.04
C ILE A 20 11.98 -0.36 -7.12
N GLN A 21 10.76 -0.83 -6.82
CA GLN A 21 9.79 -0.17 -5.96
C GLN A 21 9.17 -1.18 -4.97
N PRO A 22 8.74 -0.74 -3.77
CA PRO A 22 8.83 0.60 -3.18
C PRO A 22 10.28 1.05 -2.92
N ALA A 23 10.52 2.38 -3.00
CA ALA A 23 11.83 2.98 -2.77
C ALA A 23 11.98 3.51 -1.33
N MET A 24 13.17 3.42 -0.75
CA MET A 24 13.47 4.03 0.55
C MET A 24 13.33 5.55 0.46
N PHE A 25 12.72 6.14 1.49
CA PHE A 25 12.39 7.57 1.53
C PHE A 25 12.82 8.25 2.84
N ASN A 26 13.86 7.73 3.47
CA ASN A 26 14.54 8.40 4.57
C ASN A 26 15.83 9.04 4.08
N ASP A 27 16.17 10.20 4.65
CA ASP A 27 17.48 10.81 4.53
C ASP A 27 18.52 10.04 5.38
N CYS A 28 19.81 10.41 5.24
CA CYS A 28 20.92 9.75 5.98
C CYS A 28 20.76 9.88 7.50
N ASN A 29 20.10 10.94 7.99
CA ASN A 29 19.78 11.17 9.40
C ASN A 29 18.46 10.51 9.83
N LYS A 30 17.87 9.67 8.92
CA LYS A 30 16.60 8.98 9.07
C LYS A 30 15.34 9.85 9.07
N GLU A 31 15.47 11.15 8.84
CA GLU A 31 14.32 12.01 8.63
C GLU A 31 13.61 11.69 7.32
N TYR A 32 12.32 11.97 7.27
CA TYR A 32 11.52 11.86 6.04
C TYR A 32 10.41 12.91 6.00
N ARG A 33 9.96 13.25 4.80
CA ARG A 33 8.84 14.16 4.61
C ARG A 33 7.51 13.41 4.57
N GLY A 34 6.61 13.76 5.49
CA GLY A 34 5.25 13.21 5.52
C GLY A 34 4.34 13.76 4.42
N THR A 35 3.16 13.12 4.25
CA THR A 35 2.10 13.57 3.32
C THR A 35 1.49 14.90 3.73
N ASP A 36 1.52 15.25 5.01
CA ASP A 36 1.14 16.53 5.60
C ASP A 36 2.19 17.64 5.38
N LYS A 37 3.30 17.33 4.69
CA LYS A 37 4.44 18.20 4.39
C LYS A 37 5.35 18.49 5.58
N ASN A 38 5.09 17.94 6.76
CA ASN A 38 6.00 18.03 7.90
C ASN A 38 7.20 17.10 7.73
N VAL A 39 8.30 17.45 8.39
CA VAL A 39 9.48 16.59 8.48
C VAL A 39 9.38 15.80 9.78
N TYR A 40 9.51 14.49 9.68
CA TYR A 40 9.51 13.56 10.79
C TYR A 40 10.93 13.05 11.03
N GLY A 41 11.34 12.93 12.30
CA GLY A 41 12.60 12.32 12.71
C GLY A 41 12.61 10.79 12.50
N ASP A 42 13.59 10.11 13.12
CA ASP A 42 13.72 8.67 13.04
C ASP A 42 12.43 7.94 13.48
N PRO A 43 11.70 7.31 12.58
CA PRO A 43 10.45 6.63 12.91
C PRO A 43 10.66 5.25 13.56
N GLY A 44 11.90 4.79 13.68
CA GLY A 44 12.24 3.44 14.15
C GLY A 44 12.04 2.34 13.10
N PHE A 45 11.74 2.70 11.85
CA PHE A 45 11.62 1.81 10.69
C PHE A 45 12.12 2.51 9.43
N THR A 46 12.37 1.75 8.37
CA THR A 46 12.67 2.32 7.06
C THR A 46 11.38 2.82 6.41
N ASN A 47 11.28 4.13 6.19
CA ASN A 47 10.12 4.68 5.50
C ASN A 47 10.26 4.50 3.99
N TYR A 48 9.16 4.09 3.34
CA TYR A 48 9.11 3.81 1.91
C TYR A 48 8.11 4.70 1.18
N THR A 49 8.36 4.90 -0.10
CA THR A 49 7.50 5.63 -1.03
C THR A 49 7.36 4.86 -2.36
N VAL A 50 6.60 5.42 -3.28
CA VAL A 50 6.23 4.82 -4.58
C VAL A 50 5.44 3.53 -4.36
N PHE A 51 4.30 3.71 -3.70
CA PHE A 51 3.32 2.65 -3.53
C PHE A 51 2.27 2.72 -4.64
N SER A 52 2.53 2.03 -5.75
CA SER A 52 1.59 1.82 -6.86
C SER A 52 0.66 0.65 -6.53
N LEU A 53 -0.17 0.80 -5.49
CA LEU A 53 -0.83 -0.32 -4.83
C LEU A 53 -1.83 -1.05 -5.69
N TRP A 54 -2.54 -0.35 -6.59
CA TRP A 54 -3.48 -0.98 -7.52
C TRP A 54 -2.79 -1.99 -8.46
N ASP A 55 -1.54 -1.74 -8.81
CA ASP A 55 -0.72 -2.64 -9.62
C ASP A 55 -0.12 -3.77 -8.78
N THR A 56 0.42 -3.41 -7.59
CA THR A 56 1.35 -4.27 -6.85
C THR A 56 0.67 -5.20 -5.83
N TYR A 57 -0.56 -4.89 -5.39
CA TYR A 57 -1.26 -5.73 -4.41
C TYR A 57 -1.54 -7.14 -4.94
N ARG A 58 -1.68 -7.28 -6.26
CA ARG A 58 -2.05 -8.53 -6.94
C ARG A 58 -0.96 -9.60 -6.86
N ALA A 59 0.31 -9.19 -6.92
CA ALA A 59 1.42 -10.14 -6.98
C ALA A 59 2.68 -9.68 -6.26
N ALA A 60 3.13 -8.42 -6.43
CA ALA A 60 4.40 -7.95 -5.90
C ALA A 60 4.41 -7.95 -4.36
N HIS A 61 3.39 -7.39 -3.70
CA HIS A 61 3.31 -7.43 -2.23
C HIS A 61 3.20 -8.85 -1.67
N PRO A 62 2.34 -9.75 -2.20
CA PRO A 62 2.39 -11.17 -1.83
C PRO A 62 3.75 -11.83 -2.04
N LEU A 63 4.45 -11.52 -3.14
CA LEU A 63 5.81 -12.02 -3.38
C LEU A 63 6.79 -11.56 -2.31
N TYR A 64 6.75 -10.28 -1.89
CA TYR A 64 7.65 -9.76 -0.85
C TYR A 64 7.51 -10.52 0.46
N THR A 65 6.33 -10.98 0.82
CA THR A 65 6.14 -11.79 2.03
C THR A 65 6.90 -13.12 2.00
N LEU A 66 7.28 -13.60 0.80
CA LEU A 66 8.01 -14.85 0.60
C LEU A 66 9.53 -14.63 0.43
N VAL A 67 9.91 -13.56 -0.29
CA VAL A 67 11.30 -13.36 -0.72
C VAL A 67 12.04 -12.27 0.02
N GLN A 68 11.32 -11.36 0.69
CA GLN A 68 11.88 -10.30 1.56
C GLN A 68 10.98 -10.03 2.78
N PRO A 69 10.64 -11.06 3.57
CA PRO A 69 9.71 -10.92 4.69
C PRO A 69 10.16 -9.87 5.72
N GLU A 70 11.45 -9.63 5.84
CA GLU A 70 12.03 -8.64 6.77
C GLU A 70 11.69 -7.19 6.41
N ARG A 71 11.35 -6.89 5.15
CA ARG A 71 10.99 -5.54 4.70
C ARG A 71 9.49 -5.24 4.77
N VAL A 72 8.67 -6.27 4.76
CA VAL A 72 7.20 -6.10 4.74
C VAL A 72 6.68 -5.29 5.92
N PRO A 73 7.18 -5.48 7.17
CA PRO A 73 6.77 -4.64 8.29
C PRO A 73 7.02 -3.15 8.07
N ASP A 74 8.13 -2.80 7.44
CA ASP A 74 8.49 -1.41 7.16
C ASP A 74 7.58 -0.80 6.07
N PHE A 75 7.17 -1.58 5.06
CA PHE A 75 6.15 -1.15 4.09
C PHE A 75 4.83 -0.83 4.79
N ILE A 76 4.39 -1.70 5.71
CA ILE A 76 3.15 -1.51 6.44
C ILE A 76 3.26 -0.32 7.40
N ASN A 77 4.35 -0.19 8.15
CA ASN A 77 4.58 0.94 9.03
C ASN A 77 4.59 2.28 8.25
N SER A 78 5.15 2.28 7.03
CA SER A 78 5.08 3.44 6.13
C SER A 78 3.64 3.78 5.74
N MET A 79 2.82 2.77 5.39
CA MET A 79 1.40 2.97 5.08
C MET A 79 0.61 3.48 6.29
N LEU A 80 0.94 3.01 7.50
CA LEU A 80 0.32 3.47 8.75
C LEU A 80 0.73 4.90 9.10
N ALA A 81 1.99 5.27 8.88
CA ALA A 81 2.45 6.66 9.03
C ALA A 81 1.71 7.60 8.06
N ILE A 82 1.55 7.19 6.79
CA ILE A 82 0.76 7.93 5.80
C ILE A 82 -0.70 8.09 6.27
N TYR A 83 -1.32 7.02 6.80
CA TYR A 83 -2.66 7.08 7.38
C TYR A 83 -2.77 8.13 8.50
N GLU A 84 -1.81 8.18 9.41
CA GLU A 84 -1.81 9.16 10.51
C GLU A 84 -1.64 10.60 10.04
N GLN A 85 -0.91 10.80 8.94
CA GLN A 85 -0.63 12.12 8.37
C GLN A 85 -1.78 12.66 7.51
N GLN A 86 -2.55 11.82 6.85
CA GLN A 86 -3.60 12.24 5.91
C GLN A 86 -5.01 11.73 6.26
N GLY A 87 -5.16 10.91 7.33
CA GLY A 87 -6.45 10.37 7.78
C GLY A 87 -6.97 9.18 6.99
N ARG A 88 -6.23 8.65 6.01
CA ARG A 88 -6.59 7.52 5.16
C ARG A 88 -5.34 6.75 4.74
N LEU A 89 -5.46 5.44 4.60
CA LEU A 89 -4.39 4.62 4.02
C LEU A 89 -4.06 5.04 2.58
N PRO A 90 -2.80 4.87 2.13
CA PRO A 90 -2.40 5.30 0.80
C PRO A 90 -3.10 4.51 -0.30
N VAL A 91 -3.32 5.20 -1.43
CA VAL A 91 -3.79 4.61 -2.69
C VAL A 91 -2.66 4.57 -3.70
N TRP A 92 -2.02 5.71 -3.93
CA TRP A 92 -0.87 5.84 -4.83
C TRP A 92 0.11 6.89 -4.29
N HIS A 93 0.93 6.51 -3.31
CA HIS A 93 1.85 7.43 -2.63
C HIS A 93 3.13 7.64 -3.43
N LEU A 94 3.48 8.91 -3.68
CA LEU A 94 4.67 9.33 -4.43
C LEU A 94 5.38 10.50 -3.72
N TYR A 95 6.58 10.24 -3.18
CA TYR A 95 7.50 11.23 -2.60
C TYR A 95 6.85 12.24 -1.63
N GLY A 96 6.17 11.73 -0.61
CA GLY A 96 5.50 12.55 0.40
C GLY A 96 4.18 13.18 -0.08
N SER A 97 3.51 12.54 -1.04
CA SER A 97 2.18 12.92 -1.51
C SER A 97 1.40 11.69 -1.99
N ASP A 98 0.15 11.58 -1.63
CA ASP A 98 -0.74 10.57 -2.23
C ASP A 98 -1.39 11.20 -3.46
N THR A 99 -1.13 10.66 -4.64
CA THR A 99 -1.67 11.18 -5.90
C THR A 99 -3.14 10.81 -6.11
N ASN A 100 -3.66 9.86 -5.33
CA ASN A 100 -5.02 9.34 -5.45
C ASN A 100 -5.37 8.76 -6.84
N GLU A 101 -4.36 8.41 -7.61
CA GLU A 101 -4.56 7.73 -8.88
C GLU A 101 -5.15 6.34 -8.69
N MET A 102 -5.89 5.86 -9.69
CA MET A 102 -6.57 4.57 -9.70
C MET A 102 -7.73 4.48 -8.68
N ILE A 103 -8.41 3.37 -8.69
CA ILE A 103 -9.58 3.06 -7.86
C ILE A 103 -9.22 2.12 -6.71
N GLY A 104 -10.08 2.00 -5.72
CA GLY A 104 -9.87 1.13 -4.57
C GLY A 104 -8.97 1.74 -3.49
N ILE A 105 -8.77 0.99 -2.40
CA ILE A 105 -7.81 1.27 -1.33
C ILE A 105 -6.98 0.00 -1.11
N GLN A 106 -6.08 -0.28 -2.06
CA GLN A 106 -5.38 -1.56 -2.15
C GLN A 106 -4.31 -1.77 -1.06
N SER A 107 -4.02 -0.76 -0.25
CA SER A 107 -3.29 -0.93 1.01
C SER A 107 -4.01 -1.87 1.98
N VAL A 108 -5.35 -1.93 1.93
CA VAL A 108 -6.15 -2.80 2.81
C VAL A 108 -5.83 -4.29 2.56
N PRO A 109 -5.97 -4.86 1.36
CA PRO A 109 -5.60 -6.25 1.11
C PRO A 109 -4.12 -6.54 1.34
N VAL A 110 -3.22 -5.58 1.09
CA VAL A 110 -1.78 -5.75 1.38
C VAL A 110 -1.53 -5.94 2.88
N ILE A 111 -2.13 -5.10 3.71
CA ILE A 111 -2.01 -5.19 5.19
C ILE A 111 -2.70 -6.46 5.69
N ALA A 112 -3.89 -6.78 5.18
CA ALA A 112 -4.63 -7.97 5.57
C ALA A 112 -3.86 -9.26 5.25
N ASP A 113 -3.24 -9.36 4.07
CA ASP A 113 -2.40 -10.50 3.68
C ASP A 113 -1.23 -10.70 4.66
N ALA A 114 -0.55 -9.63 5.05
CA ALA A 114 0.56 -9.70 6.01
C ALA A 114 0.09 -10.12 7.41
N ILE A 115 -1.08 -9.66 7.87
CA ILE A 115 -1.69 -10.09 9.15
C ILE A 115 -2.04 -11.57 9.09
N LEU A 116 -2.71 -12.03 8.03
CA LEU A 116 -3.11 -13.42 7.85
C LEU A 116 -1.91 -14.37 7.75
N LYS A 117 -0.80 -13.90 7.22
CA LYS A 117 0.49 -14.62 7.20
C LYS A 117 1.25 -14.51 8.51
N ASN A 118 0.68 -13.87 9.54
CA ASN A 118 1.26 -13.71 10.87
C ASN A 118 2.62 -13.00 10.88
N MET A 119 2.84 -12.06 9.95
CA MET A 119 4.06 -11.27 9.88
C MET A 119 4.16 -10.31 11.07
N LYS A 120 5.34 -10.21 11.66
CA LYS A 120 5.59 -9.39 12.85
C LYS A 120 6.32 -8.09 12.47
N GLY A 121 6.42 -7.15 13.44
CA GLY A 121 7.16 -5.89 13.27
C GLY A 121 6.28 -4.67 13.01
N PHE A 122 4.95 -4.82 13.09
CA PHE A 122 3.98 -3.72 13.07
C PHE A 122 2.83 -4.01 14.05
N ASN A 123 2.10 -2.96 14.42
CA ASN A 123 0.99 -3.07 15.38
C ASN A 123 -0.31 -3.48 14.65
N TYR A 124 -0.82 -4.66 14.94
CA TYR A 124 -2.02 -5.23 14.30
C TYR A 124 -3.29 -4.44 14.61
N GLU A 125 -3.46 -3.97 15.85
CA GLU A 125 -4.64 -3.18 16.23
C GLU A 125 -4.65 -1.84 15.50
N ARG A 126 -3.50 -1.15 15.46
CA ARG A 126 -3.34 0.10 14.70
C ARG A 126 -3.61 -0.13 13.21
N ALA A 127 -3.12 -1.23 12.64
CA ALA A 127 -3.37 -1.60 11.25
C ALA A 127 -4.85 -1.88 11.00
N TYR A 128 -5.52 -2.61 11.87
CA TYR A 128 -6.96 -2.86 11.78
C TYR A 128 -7.78 -1.57 11.84
N GLN A 129 -7.47 -0.67 12.77
CA GLN A 129 -8.17 0.61 12.87
C GLN A 129 -7.95 1.48 11.63
N ALA A 130 -6.74 1.51 11.07
CA ALA A 130 -6.45 2.23 9.83
C ALA A 130 -7.22 1.67 8.63
N MET A 131 -7.27 0.34 8.48
CA MET A 131 -8.07 -0.33 7.44
C MET A 131 -9.56 -0.01 7.59
N LYS A 132 -10.10 -0.19 8.79
CA LYS A 132 -11.51 0.09 9.09
C LYS A 132 -11.87 1.54 8.82
N ALA A 133 -11.10 2.50 9.34
CA ALA A 133 -11.37 3.91 9.14
C ALA A 133 -11.30 4.31 7.66
N SER A 134 -10.35 3.76 6.91
CA SER A 134 -10.22 4.04 5.48
C SER A 134 -11.41 3.49 4.67
N MET A 135 -11.87 2.26 4.98
CA MET A 135 -13.00 1.63 4.29
C MET A 135 -14.37 2.19 4.71
N MET A 136 -14.46 2.79 5.90
CA MET A 136 -15.70 3.44 6.38
C MET A 136 -15.75 4.95 6.08
N SER A 137 -14.76 5.46 5.36
CA SER A 137 -14.70 6.88 4.95
C SER A 137 -15.63 7.19 3.79
N ASP A 138 -15.82 8.49 3.50
CA ASP A 138 -16.56 8.96 2.31
C ASP A 138 -15.64 9.13 1.09
N TYR A 139 -14.69 8.20 0.90
CA TYR A 139 -13.73 8.26 -0.18
C TYR A 139 -14.26 7.57 -1.44
N LYS A 140 -14.29 8.31 -2.58
CA LYS A 140 -14.63 7.79 -3.91
C LYS A 140 -15.86 6.87 -3.93
N GLY A 141 -16.92 7.27 -3.21
CA GLY A 141 -18.20 6.56 -3.23
C GLY A 141 -18.38 5.44 -2.21
N LEU A 142 -17.43 5.21 -1.29
CA LEU A 142 -17.56 4.19 -0.24
C LEU A 142 -18.81 4.40 0.63
N SER A 143 -19.19 5.66 0.91
CA SER A 143 -20.42 5.94 1.67
C SER A 143 -21.70 5.49 0.95
N TYR A 144 -21.70 5.43 -0.38
CA TYR A 144 -22.83 4.87 -1.13
C TYR A 144 -22.85 3.34 -1.03
N VAL A 145 -21.69 2.67 -1.12
CA VAL A 145 -21.60 1.22 -0.93
C VAL A 145 -22.16 0.82 0.43
N THR A 146 -21.78 1.55 1.50
CA THR A 146 -22.25 1.27 2.85
C THR A 146 -23.76 1.47 3.02
N LYS A 147 -24.36 2.45 2.32
CA LYS A 147 -25.77 2.81 2.49
C LYS A 147 -26.71 2.13 1.48
N LEU A 148 -26.24 1.93 0.25
CA LEU A 148 -27.06 1.52 -0.88
C LEU A 148 -26.63 0.18 -1.48
N GLU A 149 -25.49 -0.37 -1.04
CA GLU A 149 -24.85 -1.58 -1.58
C GLU A 149 -24.36 -1.42 -3.04
N TYR A 150 -24.39 -0.20 -3.59
CA TYR A 150 -23.86 0.15 -4.90
C TYR A 150 -23.47 1.62 -4.96
N ILE A 151 -22.72 2.01 -5.98
CA ILE A 151 -22.36 3.42 -6.26
C ILE A 151 -23.19 3.94 -7.43
N PRO A 152 -24.06 4.95 -7.24
CA PRO A 152 -24.84 5.54 -8.34
C PRO A 152 -23.94 6.20 -9.39
N ALA A 153 -24.22 5.95 -10.68
CA ALA A 153 -23.41 6.47 -11.79
C ALA A 153 -23.48 7.99 -11.97
N ASP A 154 -24.52 8.62 -11.45
CA ASP A 154 -24.69 10.08 -11.45
C ASP A 154 -23.94 10.77 -10.29
N LYS A 155 -23.43 10.02 -9.31
CA LYS A 155 -22.71 10.53 -8.13
C LYS A 155 -21.21 10.36 -8.25
N GLU A 156 -20.76 9.27 -8.86
CA GLU A 156 -19.34 8.96 -8.97
C GLU A 156 -18.99 8.47 -10.39
N LYS A 157 -17.94 9.05 -10.95
CA LYS A 157 -17.35 8.51 -12.18
C LYS A 157 -16.81 7.10 -11.92
N GLU A 158 -16.83 6.24 -12.93
CA GLU A 158 -16.34 4.86 -12.83
C GLU A 158 -17.01 4.04 -11.71
N SER A 159 -18.28 4.33 -11.42
CA SER A 159 -19.01 3.77 -10.28
C SER A 159 -19.00 2.24 -10.25
N VAL A 160 -19.14 1.56 -11.38
CA VAL A 160 -19.10 0.10 -11.48
C VAL A 160 -17.72 -0.44 -11.13
N ALA A 161 -16.66 0.15 -11.71
CA ALA A 161 -15.30 -0.27 -11.44
C ALA A 161 -14.92 -0.06 -9.96
N LYS A 162 -15.28 1.11 -9.39
CA LYS A 162 -15.08 1.39 -7.95
C LYS A 162 -15.84 0.40 -7.07
N GLY A 163 -17.10 0.13 -7.39
CA GLY A 163 -17.91 -0.84 -6.64
C GLY A 163 -17.29 -2.24 -6.64
N LEU A 164 -16.76 -2.69 -7.78
CA LEU A 164 -16.07 -3.98 -7.88
C LEU A 164 -14.75 -4.04 -7.08
N GLU A 165 -14.02 -2.93 -6.98
CA GLU A 165 -12.78 -2.87 -6.19
C GLU A 165 -13.04 -2.79 -4.68
N TYR A 166 -14.26 -2.42 -4.26
CA TYR A 166 -14.65 -2.36 -2.84
C TYR A 166 -15.37 -3.63 -2.36
N ALA A 167 -15.81 -4.50 -3.28
CA ALA A 167 -16.49 -5.76 -2.96
C ALA A 167 -15.52 -6.89 -2.57
#